data_dc97739c410a3b1b0661a3ece9369f7d
#
_entry.id   dc97739c410a3b1b0661a3ece9369f7d
#
_cell.length_a   1.000
_cell.length_b   1.000
_cell.length_c   1.000
_cell.angle_alpha   90.00
_cell.angle_beta   90.00
_cell.angle_gamma   90.00
#
_symmetry.space_group_name_H-M   'P 1'
#
loop_
_entity.id
_entity.type
_entity.pdbx_description
1 polymer ?
#
loop_
_entity_poly.entity_id
_entity_poly.type
_entity_poly.pdbx_seq_one_letter_code
_entity_poly.pdbx_strand_id
1 'polypeptide(L)'
;MNKDIDVSSLKIDLYSDKSVRDFTADVAQKDGRMWLSNVSAEIAAEAAALAVKALRKSGLGDADMKNAEHFIEVLRKFFLKTVDQELQSRAEWDKEVAEGKSQAYIEGGVFAACSEIDEVLYGMIKLIDMIESVSDKLAPEACADAAAAVSIGRSAMECVKLQRYHYSTLITGDVNSMAMRREPELAIADCTERYEALYKKLQDKLK
;
A
#
# COMPACT_ATOMS: atom_id res chain seq x y z
N MET A 1 -36.68 8.32 21.71
CA MET A 1 -35.52 8.65 22.56
C MET A 1 -34.29 8.12 21.83
N ASN A 2 -33.63 8.97 21.03
CA ASN A 2 -32.34 8.66 20.47
C ASN A 2 -31.33 8.67 21.62
N LYS A 3 -30.76 7.53 21.97
CA LYS A 3 -29.57 7.49 22.78
C LYS A 3 -28.42 7.94 21.89
N ASP A 4 -27.91 9.13 22.16
CA ASP A 4 -26.63 9.56 21.60
C ASP A 4 -25.58 8.51 21.97
N ILE A 5 -25.10 7.78 20.97
CA ILE A 5 -23.99 6.85 21.13
C ILE A 5 -22.75 7.74 21.31
N ASP A 6 -22.20 7.76 22.51
CA ASP A 6 -20.95 8.46 22.79
C ASP A 6 -19.79 7.73 22.08
N VAL A 7 -19.49 8.22 20.88
CA VAL A 7 -18.38 7.71 20.04
C VAL A 7 -17.00 8.05 20.61
N SER A 8 -16.91 8.94 21.62
CA SER A 8 -15.62 9.32 22.24
C SER A 8 -15.02 8.22 23.12
N SER A 9 -15.82 7.22 23.49
CA SER A 9 -15.39 6.07 24.30
C SER A 9 -14.90 4.86 23.46
N LEU A 10 -15.09 4.86 22.16
CA LEU A 10 -14.53 3.86 21.24
C LEU A 10 -13.05 4.18 21.00
N LYS A 11 -12.17 3.70 21.86
CA LYS A 11 -10.76 3.54 21.51
C LYS A 11 -10.68 2.48 20.41
N ILE A 12 -10.65 2.93 19.17
CA ILE A 12 -10.27 2.09 18.04
C ILE A 12 -8.76 1.94 18.17
N ASP A 13 -8.28 0.74 18.53
CA ASP A 13 -6.86 0.42 18.50
C ASP A 13 -6.42 0.40 17.03
N LEU A 14 -5.88 1.53 16.57
CA LEU A 14 -5.37 1.65 15.22
C LEU A 14 -4.08 0.84 15.09
N TYR A 15 -3.97 0.04 14.05
CA TYR A 15 -2.74 -0.73 13.78
C TYR A 15 -1.59 0.17 13.36
N SER A 16 -1.88 1.31 12.75
CA SER A 16 -0.91 2.37 12.45
C SER A 16 -0.26 3.00 13.70
N ASP A 17 -0.87 2.84 14.87
CA ASP A 17 -0.34 3.30 16.16
C ASP A 17 0.46 2.23 16.91
N LYS A 18 0.48 0.98 16.43
CA LYS A 18 1.22 -0.12 17.07
C LYS A 18 2.72 0.02 16.89
N SER A 19 3.45 -0.50 17.85
CA SER A 19 4.90 -0.67 17.66
C SER A 19 5.18 -1.69 16.55
N VAL A 20 6.32 -1.58 15.86
CA VAL A 20 6.76 -2.56 14.85
C VAL A 20 6.78 -3.99 15.43
N ARG A 21 7.14 -4.12 16.72
CA ARG A 21 7.13 -5.42 17.42
C ARG A 21 5.72 -6.02 17.46
N ASP A 22 4.74 -5.22 17.88
CA ASP A 22 3.36 -5.70 18.04
C ASP A 22 2.71 -5.95 16.67
N PHE A 23 2.95 -5.08 15.69
CA PHE A 23 2.50 -5.29 14.33
C PHE A 23 3.04 -6.61 13.75
N THR A 24 4.36 -6.84 13.82
CA THR A 24 4.96 -8.08 13.31
C THR A 24 4.51 -9.33 14.07
N ALA A 25 4.22 -9.22 15.37
CA ALA A 25 3.65 -10.32 16.15
C ALA A 25 2.23 -10.68 15.68
N ASP A 26 1.40 -9.67 15.36
CA ASP A 26 0.06 -9.88 14.82
C ASP A 26 0.08 -10.50 13.42
N VAL A 27 0.99 -10.06 12.55
CA VAL A 27 1.19 -10.65 11.20
C VAL A 27 1.56 -12.14 11.30
N ALA A 28 2.34 -12.53 12.30
CA ALA A 28 2.81 -13.90 12.49
C ALA A 28 1.73 -14.86 13.05
N GLN A 29 0.59 -14.37 13.49
CA GLN A 29 -0.47 -15.20 14.04
C GLN A 29 -1.19 -15.98 12.94
N LYS A 30 -1.31 -17.30 13.11
CA LYS A 30 -1.96 -18.20 12.16
C LYS A 30 -3.42 -17.79 11.85
N ASP A 31 -4.15 -17.43 12.89
CA ASP A 31 -5.56 -17.05 12.83
C ASP A 31 -5.71 -15.53 13.04
N GLY A 32 -4.65 -14.75 12.76
CA GLY A 32 -4.61 -13.32 12.89
C GLY A 32 -5.53 -12.61 11.89
N ARG A 33 -5.98 -11.43 12.28
CA ARG A 33 -6.83 -10.59 11.42
C ARG A 33 -6.05 -9.83 10.34
N MET A 34 -4.71 -9.87 10.41
CA MET A 34 -3.84 -9.19 9.47
C MET A 34 -3.77 -9.96 8.15
N TRP A 35 -4.06 -9.27 7.08
CA TRP A 35 -3.94 -9.81 5.73
C TRP A 35 -2.72 -9.23 5.02
N LEU A 36 -2.40 -9.83 3.89
CA LEU A 36 -1.30 -9.37 3.06
C LEU A 36 -1.51 -7.93 2.57
N SER A 37 -2.76 -7.47 2.42
CA SER A 37 -3.12 -6.09 2.11
C SER A 37 -2.68 -5.10 3.18
N ASN A 38 -2.88 -5.42 4.47
CA ASN A 38 -2.41 -4.56 5.57
C ASN A 38 -0.88 -4.46 5.56
N VAL A 39 -0.20 -5.61 5.35
CA VAL A 39 1.27 -5.66 5.23
C VAL A 39 1.74 -4.85 4.02
N SER A 40 1.06 -4.94 2.88
CA SER A 40 1.42 -4.18 1.69
C SER A 40 1.28 -2.67 1.89
N ALA A 41 0.23 -2.22 2.57
CA ALA A 41 0.00 -0.82 2.89
C ALA A 41 1.06 -0.27 3.87
N GLU A 42 1.47 -1.06 4.88
CA GLU A 42 2.56 -0.69 5.80
C GLU A 42 3.89 -0.58 5.06
N ILE A 43 4.25 -1.57 4.25
CA ILE A 43 5.47 -1.54 3.42
C ILE A 43 5.46 -0.33 2.46
N ALA A 44 4.29 0.01 1.90
CA ALA A 44 4.12 1.18 1.06
C ALA A 44 4.34 2.50 1.82
N ALA A 45 3.87 2.58 3.06
CA ALA A 45 4.09 3.74 3.92
C ALA A 45 5.58 3.93 4.27
N GLU A 46 6.30 2.83 4.54
CA GLU A 46 7.75 2.85 4.77
C GLU A 46 8.53 3.28 3.51
N ALA A 47 8.13 2.79 2.33
CA ALA A 47 8.72 3.21 1.06
C ALA A 47 8.54 4.73 0.85
N ALA A 48 7.34 5.24 1.10
CA ALA A 48 7.05 6.67 1.01
C ALA A 48 7.87 7.49 2.03
N ALA A 49 8.03 6.99 3.27
CA ALA A 49 8.86 7.65 4.29
C ALA A 49 10.33 7.75 3.87
N LEU A 50 10.90 6.70 3.28
CA LEU A 50 12.27 6.73 2.75
C LEU A 50 12.42 7.70 1.58
N ALA A 51 11.43 7.78 0.68
CA ALA A 51 11.41 8.73 -0.40
C ALA A 51 11.37 10.19 0.11
N VAL A 52 10.50 10.50 1.07
CA VAL A 52 10.46 11.81 1.73
C VAL A 52 11.81 12.15 2.37
N LYS A 53 12.42 11.20 3.06
CA LYS A 53 13.76 11.37 3.67
C LYS A 53 14.82 11.69 2.61
N ALA A 54 14.81 11.00 1.48
CA ALA A 54 15.74 11.26 0.38
C ALA A 54 15.59 12.68 -0.19
N LEU A 55 14.35 13.13 -0.41
CA LEU A 55 14.07 14.49 -0.87
C LEU A 55 14.55 15.54 0.12
N ARG A 56 14.26 15.38 1.40
CA ARG A 56 14.70 16.29 2.46
C ARG A 56 16.22 16.36 2.59
N LYS A 57 16.92 15.24 2.47
CA LYS A 57 18.41 15.21 2.44
C LYS A 57 18.98 15.97 1.25
N SER A 58 18.31 15.91 0.10
CA SER A 58 18.76 16.61 -1.12
C SER A 58 18.51 18.12 -1.07
N GLY A 59 17.73 18.60 -0.09
CA GLY A 59 17.30 19.99 0.03
C GLY A 59 16.12 20.30 -0.87
N LEU A 60 15.13 20.96 -0.30
CA LEU A 60 13.89 21.35 -0.99
C LEU A 60 14.03 22.74 -1.64
N GLY A 61 15.10 22.91 -2.44
CA GLY A 61 15.45 24.21 -3.00
C GLY A 61 14.52 24.72 -4.10
N ASP A 62 13.95 23.82 -4.89
CA ASP A 62 13.07 24.18 -6.01
C ASP A 62 11.62 23.70 -5.83
N ALA A 63 10.73 24.15 -6.70
CA ALA A 63 9.30 23.87 -6.64
C ALA A 63 9.00 22.38 -6.89
N ASP A 64 9.73 21.73 -7.81
CA ASP A 64 9.47 20.33 -8.16
C ASP A 64 9.82 19.41 -6.98
N MET A 65 10.93 19.67 -6.29
CA MET A 65 11.34 18.93 -5.09
C MET A 65 10.32 19.08 -3.96
N LYS A 66 9.79 20.30 -3.75
CA LYS A 66 8.75 20.56 -2.75
C LYS A 66 7.44 19.88 -3.10
N ASN A 67 7.05 19.93 -4.37
CA ASN A 67 5.83 19.29 -4.85
C ASN A 67 5.92 17.76 -4.71
N ALA A 68 7.06 17.18 -5.08
CA ALA A 68 7.30 15.74 -4.93
C ALA A 68 7.26 15.33 -3.44
N GLU A 69 7.94 16.05 -2.57
CA GLU A 69 7.92 15.80 -1.12
C GLU A 69 6.50 15.87 -0.55
N HIS A 70 5.76 16.92 -0.87
CA HIS A 70 4.39 17.08 -0.41
C HIS A 70 3.48 15.94 -0.90
N PHE A 71 3.55 15.59 -2.18
CA PHE A 71 2.75 14.52 -2.76
C PHE A 71 3.05 13.16 -2.12
N ILE A 72 4.34 12.83 -1.96
CA ILE A 72 4.76 11.56 -1.35
C ILE A 72 4.36 11.52 0.14
N GLU A 73 4.40 12.63 0.86
CA GLU A 73 3.94 12.69 2.25
C GLU A 73 2.40 12.48 2.35
N VAL A 74 1.63 12.92 1.36
CA VAL A 74 0.20 12.62 1.26
C VAL A 74 -0.02 11.13 1.02
N LEU A 75 0.73 10.51 0.11
CA LEU A 75 0.67 9.06 -0.13
C LEU A 75 1.03 8.27 1.14
N ARG A 76 2.07 8.66 1.87
CA ARG A 76 2.48 8.01 3.11
C ARG A 76 1.34 7.97 4.14
N LYS A 77 0.66 9.11 4.34
CA LYS A 77 -0.48 9.19 5.26
C LYS A 77 -1.66 8.36 4.77
N PHE A 78 -1.86 8.33 3.47
CA PHE A 78 -2.90 7.52 2.84
C PHE A 78 -2.65 6.03 3.09
N PHE A 79 -1.43 5.53 2.85
CA PHE A 79 -1.11 4.11 3.09
C PHE A 79 -1.29 3.71 4.56
N LEU A 80 -0.87 4.54 5.51
CA LEU A 80 -1.12 4.27 6.94
C LEU A 80 -2.62 4.18 7.26
N LYS A 81 -3.44 5.05 6.66
CA LYS A 81 -4.89 4.97 6.81
C LYS A 81 -5.46 3.67 6.22
N THR A 82 -4.93 3.21 5.09
CA THR A 82 -5.36 1.97 4.43
C THR A 82 -5.10 0.75 5.31
N VAL A 83 -4.02 0.71 6.09
CA VAL A 83 -3.76 -0.36 7.07
C VAL A 83 -4.96 -0.56 8.01
N ASP A 84 -5.51 0.53 8.53
CA ASP A 84 -6.61 0.50 9.49
C ASP A 84 -7.97 0.22 8.83
N GLN A 85 -8.19 0.77 7.63
CA GLN A 85 -9.45 0.56 6.88
C GLN A 85 -9.64 -0.90 6.47
N GLU A 86 -8.62 -1.54 5.96
CA GLU A 86 -8.64 -2.94 5.57
C GLU A 86 -9.06 -3.86 6.72
N LEU A 87 -8.63 -3.57 7.94
CA LEU A 87 -9.01 -4.34 9.12
C LEU A 87 -10.49 -4.21 9.46
N GLN A 88 -11.04 -3.02 9.29
CA GLN A 88 -12.47 -2.76 9.55
C GLN A 88 -13.32 -3.46 8.49
N SER A 89 -13.00 -3.30 7.22
CA SER A 89 -13.67 -3.95 6.09
C SER A 89 -13.66 -5.47 6.24
N ARG A 90 -12.53 -6.02 6.70
CA ARG A 90 -12.41 -7.45 6.94
C ARG A 90 -13.28 -7.94 8.09
N ALA A 91 -13.30 -7.24 9.21
CA ALA A 91 -14.13 -7.64 10.35
C ALA A 91 -15.63 -7.64 10.01
N GLU A 92 -16.06 -6.68 9.19
CA GLU A 92 -17.43 -6.63 8.66
C GLU A 92 -17.71 -7.82 7.74
N TRP A 93 -16.81 -8.12 6.82
CA TRP A 93 -16.96 -9.23 5.90
C TRP A 93 -16.99 -10.59 6.60
N ASP A 94 -16.10 -10.84 7.58
CA ASP A 94 -16.10 -12.07 8.38
C ASP A 94 -17.44 -12.26 9.10
N LYS A 95 -18.02 -11.18 9.63
CA LYS A 95 -19.35 -11.21 10.24
C LYS A 95 -20.43 -11.59 9.24
N GLU A 96 -20.42 -11.01 8.06
CA GLU A 96 -21.41 -11.27 7.01
C GLU A 96 -21.34 -12.70 6.48
N VAL A 97 -20.13 -13.25 6.32
CA VAL A 97 -19.92 -14.66 5.97
C VAL A 97 -20.49 -15.56 7.08
N ALA A 98 -20.24 -15.24 8.35
CA ALA A 98 -20.76 -15.99 9.48
C ALA A 98 -22.29 -15.93 9.60
N GLU A 99 -22.91 -14.83 9.17
CA GLU A 99 -24.36 -14.66 9.10
C GLU A 99 -25.01 -15.38 7.91
N GLY A 100 -24.23 -16.03 7.05
CA GLY A 100 -24.71 -16.83 5.91
C GLY A 100 -25.27 -15.96 4.78
N LYS A 101 -24.70 -14.79 4.53
CA LYS A 101 -25.06 -13.94 3.39
C LYS A 101 -24.87 -14.66 2.06
N SER A 102 -25.62 -14.25 1.04
CA SER A 102 -25.55 -14.87 -0.28
C SER A 102 -24.17 -14.73 -0.93
N GLN A 103 -23.83 -15.66 -1.83
CA GLN A 103 -22.58 -15.60 -2.59
C GLN A 103 -22.38 -14.26 -3.32
N ALA A 104 -23.45 -13.73 -3.94
CA ALA A 104 -23.39 -12.43 -4.62
C ALA A 104 -23.04 -11.27 -3.66
N TYR A 105 -23.45 -11.36 -2.41
CA TYR A 105 -23.12 -10.37 -1.39
C TYR A 105 -21.64 -10.47 -0.98
N ILE A 106 -21.17 -11.70 -0.78
CA ILE A 106 -19.75 -11.98 -0.48
C ILE A 106 -18.86 -11.47 -1.61
N GLU A 107 -19.21 -11.74 -2.86
CA GLU A 107 -18.46 -11.25 -4.03
C GLU A 107 -18.44 -9.72 -4.10
N GLY A 108 -19.53 -9.05 -3.74
CA GLY A 108 -19.58 -7.59 -3.63
C GLY A 108 -18.55 -7.04 -2.63
N GLY A 109 -18.42 -7.68 -1.47
CA GLY A 109 -17.40 -7.35 -0.46
C GLY A 109 -15.97 -7.58 -0.96
N VAL A 110 -15.74 -8.68 -1.69
CA VAL A 110 -14.44 -8.98 -2.32
C VAL A 110 -14.06 -7.90 -3.34
N PHE A 111 -14.99 -7.44 -4.18
CA PHE A 111 -14.72 -6.37 -5.14
C PHE A 111 -14.41 -5.04 -4.46
N ALA A 112 -15.11 -4.72 -3.37
CA ALA A 112 -14.82 -3.53 -2.58
C ALA A 112 -13.40 -3.58 -1.98
N ALA A 113 -13.05 -4.69 -1.34
CA ALA A 113 -11.71 -4.92 -0.80
C ALA A 113 -10.61 -4.85 -1.88
N CYS A 114 -10.87 -5.38 -3.09
CA CYS A 114 -9.95 -5.24 -4.21
C CYS A 114 -9.73 -3.79 -4.60
N SER A 115 -10.77 -2.96 -4.63
CA SER A 115 -10.64 -1.54 -4.93
C SER A 115 -9.75 -0.81 -3.91
N GLU A 116 -9.86 -1.15 -2.62
CA GLU A 116 -9.05 -0.54 -1.56
C GLU A 116 -7.56 -0.88 -1.72
N ILE A 117 -7.23 -2.15 -2.00
CA ILE A 117 -5.82 -2.55 -2.17
C ILE A 117 -5.21 -2.08 -3.49
N ASP A 118 -6.01 -1.89 -4.54
CA ASP A 118 -5.55 -1.33 -5.80
C ASP A 118 -5.07 0.11 -5.63
N GLU A 119 -5.62 0.86 -4.69
CA GLU A 119 -5.13 2.20 -4.37
C GLU A 119 -3.69 2.16 -3.82
N VAL A 120 -3.29 1.10 -3.13
CA VAL A 120 -1.89 0.89 -2.72
C VAL A 120 -1.01 0.63 -3.95
N LEU A 121 -1.45 -0.23 -4.87
CA LEU A 121 -0.73 -0.53 -6.11
C LEU A 121 -0.47 0.73 -6.94
N TYR A 122 -1.54 1.47 -7.23
CA TYR A 122 -1.43 2.70 -8.03
C TYR A 122 -0.72 3.84 -7.30
N GLY A 123 -0.88 3.91 -5.99
CA GLY A 123 -0.11 4.82 -5.14
C GLY A 123 1.39 4.56 -5.21
N MET A 124 1.82 3.29 -5.24
CA MET A 124 3.22 2.93 -5.41
C MET A 124 3.76 3.29 -6.80
N ILE A 125 2.98 3.08 -7.86
CA ILE A 125 3.35 3.53 -9.21
C ILE A 125 3.57 5.04 -9.22
N LYS A 126 2.67 5.80 -8.60
CA LYS A 126 2.80 7.26 -8.48
C LYS A 126 4.00 7.71 -7.63
N LEU A 127 4.33 6.98 -6.59
CA LEU A 127 5.54 7.23 -5.81
C LEU A 127 6.79 7.07 -6.67
N ILE A 128 6.87 6.01 -7.47
CA ILE A 128 7.97 5.77 -8.40
C ILE A 128 8.05 6.89 -9.44
N ASP A 129 6.91 7.31 -10.03
CA ASP A 129 6.82 8.44 -10.95
C ASP A 129 7.40 9.73 -10.34
N MET A 130 7.07 10.00 -9.07
CA MET A 130 7.55 11.20 -8.38
C MET A 130 9.07 11.13 -8.12
N ILE A 131 9.60 10.00 -7.66
CA ILE A 131 11.04 9.83 -7.45
C ILE A 131 11.78 9.97 -8.80
N GLU A 132 11.26 9.36 -9.87
CA GLU A 132 11.84 9.44 -11.21
C GLU A 132 11.93 10.88 -11.69
N SER A 133 10.86 11.65 -11.54
CA SER A 133 10.77 13.06 -12.00
C SER A 133 11.81 13.98 -11.37
N VAL A 134 12.28 13.66 -10.17
CA VAL A 134 13.26 14.46 -9.42
C VAL A 134 14.60 13.75 -9.23
N SER A 135 14.77 12.57 -9.80
CA SER A 135 15.95 11.70 -9.57
C SER A 135 17.29 12.37 -9.92
N ASP A 136 17.29 13.27 -10.91
CA ASP A 136 18.50 14.03 -11.29
C ASP A 136 18.90 15.09 -10.25
N LYS A 137 17.95 15.58 -9.48
CA LYS A 137 18.11 16.61 -8.45
C LYS A 137 18.49 16.01 -7.08
N LEU A 138 18.43 14.68 -6.93
CA LEU A 138 18.79 14.04 -5.67
C LEU A 138 20.29 14.13 -5.41
N ALA A 139 20.65 14.51 -4.19
CA ALA A 139 22.02 14.48 -3.71
C ALA A 139 22.54 13.04 -3.65
N PRO A 140 23.82 12.77 -3.95
CA PRO A 140 24.38 11.42 -3.92
C PRO A 140 24.08 10.65 -2.63
N GLU A 141 24.23 11.30 -1.46
CA GLU A 141 23.95 10.71 -0.15
C GLU A 141 22.49 10.37 0.11
N ALA A 142 21.56 10.91 -0.70
CA ALA A 142 20.14 10.61 -0.63
C ALA A 142 19.73 9.44 -1.53
N CYS A 143 20.57 9.09 -2.51
CA CYS A 143 20.23 8.06 -3.50
C CYS A 143 20.03 6.68 -2.90
N ALA A 144 20.69 6.34 -1.79
CA ALA A 144 20.48 5.07 -1.10
C ALA A 144 19.06 4.96 -0.52
N ASP A 145 18.57 6.02 0.14
CA ASP A 145 17.22 6.04 0.68
C ASP A 145 16.17 5.98 -0.47
N ALA A 146 16.39 6.71 -1.56
CA ALA A 146 15.51 6.68 -2.74
C ALA A 146 15.50 5.31 -3.44
N ALA A 147 16.66 4.67 -3.61
CA ALA A 147 16.75 3.32 -4.18
C ALA A 147 16.06 2.28 -3.28
N ALA A 148 16.21 2.39 -1.96
CA ALA A 148 15.50 1.55 -1.01
C ALA A 148 13.99 1.76 -1.10
N ALA A 149 13.50 3.01 -1.21
CA ALA A 149 12.09 3.33 -1.40
C ALA A 149 11.52 2.66 -2.65
N VAL A 150 12.23 2.73 -3.77
CA VAL A 150 11.84 2.09 -5.04
C VAL A 150 11.77 0.56 -4.88
N SER A 151 12.77 -0.07 -4.23
CA SER A 151 12.82 -1.52 -4.02
C SER A 151 11.71 -2.02 -3.10
N ILE A 152 11.49 -1.35 -1.99
CA ILE A 152 10.43 -1.68 -1.01
C ILE A 152 9.04 -1.46 -1.64
N GLY A 153 8.87 -0.37 -2.39
CA GLY A 153 7.62 -0.09 -3.09
C GLY A 153 7.23 -1.18 -4.09
N ARG A 154 8.21 -1.76 -4.81
CA ARG A 154 7.96 -2.93 -5.67
C ARG A 154 7.47 -4.13 -4.86
N SER A 155 8.06 -4.37 -3.69
CA SER A 155 7.63 -5.46 -2.82
C SER A 155 6.18 -5.28 -2.37
N ALA A 156 5.77 -4.04 -2.04
CA ALA A 156 4.38 -3.73 -1.73
C ALA A 156 3.43 -4.07 -2.89
N MET A 157 3.78 -3.71 -4.13
CA MET A 157 2.99 -4.03 -5.32
C MET A 157 2.85 -5.54 -5.55
N GLU A 158 3.93 -6.31 -5.33
CA GLU A 158 3.88 -7.77 -5.42
C GLU A 158 2.96 -8.38 -4.34
N CYS A 159 2.95 -7.81 -3.14
CA CYS A 159 2.02 -8.23 -2.08
C CYS A 159 0.55 -7.97 -2.49
N VAL A 160 0.24 -6.81 -3.08
CA VAL A 160 -1.09 -6.52 -3.63
C VAL A 160 -1.49 -7.55 -4.68
N LYS A 161 -0.61 -7.88 -5.61
CA LYS A 161 -0.86 -8.91 -6.64
C LYS A 161 -1.23 -10.26 -6.02
N LEU A 162 -0.46 -10.70 -5.02
CA LEU A 162 -0.72 -11.97 -4.34
C LEU A 162 -2.05 -11.95 -3.58
N GLN A 163 -2.41 -10.84 -2.96
CA GLN A 163 -3.71 -10.66 -2.32
C GLN A 163 -4.86 -10.72 -3.32
N ARG A 164 -4.70 -10.09 -4.49
CA ARG A 164 -5.67 -10.17 -5.60
C ARG A 164 -5.84 -11.60 -6.10
N TYR A 165 -4.76 -12.39 -6.17
CA TYR A 165 -4.85 -13.82 -6.48
C TYR A 165 -5.68 -14.58 -5.45
N HIS A 166 -5.46 -14.31 -4.16
CA HIS A 166 -6.27 -14.91 -3.11
C HIS A 166 -7.75 -14.53 -3.27
N TYR A 167 -8.06 -13.25 -3.42
CA TYR A 167 -9.44 -12.79 -3.63
C TYR A 167 -10.10 -13.40 -4.85
N SER A 168 -9.36 -13.63 -5.92
CA SER A 168 -9.89 -14.29 -7.14
C SER A 168 -10.41 -15.70 -6.90
N THR A 169 -9.99 -16.36 -5.82
CA THR A 169 -10.49 -17.71 -5.43
C THR A 169 -11.83 -17.66 -4.70
N LEU A 170 -12.26 -16.49 -4.25
CA LEU A 170 -13.49 -16.28 -3.48
C LEU A 170 -14.70 -15.92 -4.36
N ILE A 171 -14.48 -15.69 -5.64
CA ILE A 171 -15.54 -15.34 -6.60
C ILE A 171 -15.85 -16.49 -7.55
N THR A 172 -17.15 -16.56 -7.93
CA THR A 172 -17.70 -17.61 -8.80
C THR A 172 -17.76 -17.12 -10.22
N GLY A 173 -16.93 -17.01 -11.01
CA GLY A 173 -17.02 -16.55 -12.41
C GLY A 173 -15.66 -16.39 -13.04
N ASP A 174 -15.38 -17.22 -14.02
CA ASP A 174 -14.06 -17.29 -14.65
C ASP A 174 -13.58 -15.93 -15.17
N VAL A 175 -14.46 -15.15 -15.78
CA VAL A 175 -14.10 -13.84 -16.37
C VAL A 175 -13.63 -12.85 -15.28
N ASN A 176 -14.40 -12.73 -14.21
CA ASN A 176 -14.07 -11.81 -13.11
C ASN A 176 -12.84 -12.29 -12.33
N SER A 177 -12.74 -13.60 -12.08
CA SER A 177 -11.58 -14.20 -11.43
C SER A 177 -10.29 -13.97 -12.25
N MET A 178 -10.35 -14.13 -13.57
CA MET A 178 -9.23 -13.85 -14.47
C MET A 178 -8.87 -12.36 -14.48
N ALA A 179 -9.85 -11.46 -14.54
CA ALA A 179 -9.59 -10.02 -14.52
C ALA A 179 -8.88 -9.59 -13.24
N MET A 180 -9.34 -10.09 -12.08
CA MET A 180 -8.71 -9.82 -10.79
C MET A 180 -7.23 -10.19 -10.73
N ARG A 181 -6.82 -11.26 -11.40
CA ARG A 181 -5.42 -11.68 -11.47
C ARG A 181 -4.62 -10.84 -12.44
N ARG A 182 -5.21 -10.59 -13.60
CA ARG A 182 -4.50 -9.98 -14.75
C ARG A 182 -4.23 -8.48 -14.55
N GLU A 183 -5.13 -7.75 -13.94
CA GLU A 183 -4.98 -6.30 -13.74
C GLU A 183 -3.68 -5.93 -12.98
N PRO A 184 -3.38 -6.48 -11.79
CA PRO A 184 -2.15 -6.15 -11.09
C PRO A 184 -0.90 -6.65 -11.82
N GLU A 185 -0.97 -7.77 -12.56
CA GLU A 185 0.13 -8.25 -13.39
C GLU A 185 0.50 -7.23 -14.46
N LEU A 186 -0.50 -6.71 -15.19
CA LEU A 186 -0.28 -5.72 -16.24
C LEU A 186 0.25 -4.41 -15.66
N ALA A 187 -0.35 -3.92 -14.57
CA ALA A 187 0.09 -2.68 -13.92
C ALA A 187 1.55 -2.77 -13.44
N ILE A 188 1.96 -3.90 -12.89
CA ILE A 188 3.34 -4.14 -12.46
C ILE A 188 4.27 -4.28 -13.68
N ALA A 189 3.86 -5.01 -14.72
CA ALA A 189 4.64 -5.18 -15.92
C ALA A 189 4.94 -3.85 -16.62
N ASP A 190 3.93 -2.97 -16.74
CA ASP A 190 4.04 -1.66 -17.38
C ASP A 190 5.06 -0.73 -16.69
N CYS A 191 5.25 -0.89 -15.39
CA CYS A 191 6.22 -0.06 -14.64
C CYS A 191 7.57 -0.74 -14.40
N THR A 192 7.72 -2.04 -14.73
CA THR A 192 8.93 -2.82 -14.37
C THR A 192 10.21 -2.27 -15.01
N GLU A 193 10.20 -1.97 -16.30
CA GLU A 193 11.40 -1.44 -16.98
C GLU A 193 11.83 -0.08 -16.41
N ARG A 194 10.88 0.79 -16.15
CA ARG A 194 11.13 2.10 -15.53
C ARG A 194 11.67 1.97 -14.12
N TYR A 195 11.10 1.07 -13.35
CA TYR A 195 11.57 0.73 -12.00
C TYR A 195 13.04 0.30 -12.02
N GLU A 196 13.39 -0.65 -12.88
CA GLU A 196 14.77 -1.18 -12.97
C GLU A 196 15.75 -0.10 -13.43
N ALA A 197 15.36 0.71 -14.42
CA ALA A 197 16.16 1.84 -14.89
C ALA A 197 16.38 2.89 -13.79
N LEU A 198 15.33 3.27 -13.06
CA LEU A 198 15.42 4.22 -11.97
C LEU A 198 16.28 3.68 -10.83
N TYR A 199 16.06 2.43 -10.42
CA TYR A 199 16.85 1.79 -9.36
C TYR A 199 18.34 1.76 -9.72
N LYS A 200 18.67 1.36 -10.94
CA LYS A 200 20.04 1.37 -11.45
C LYS A 200 20.64 2.77 -11.47
N LYS A 201 19.88 3.76 -11.99
CA LYS A 201 20.32 5.17 -12.02
C LYS A 201 20.69 5.67 -10.62
N LEU A 202 19.86 5.36 -9.62
CA LEU A 202 20.09 5.77 -8.23
C LEU A 202 21.32 5.05 -7.64
N GLN A 203 21.52 3.76 -7.93
CA GLN A 203 22.70 3.02 -7.51
C GLN A 203 24.00 3.57 -8.14
N ASP A 204 23.96 3.94 -9.42
CA ASP A 204 25.15 4.46 -10.11
C ASP A 204 25.60 5.81 -9.57
N LYS A 205 24.68 6.60 -9.03
CA LYS A 205 25.01 7.85 -8.29
C LYS A 205 25.69 7.63 -6.94
N LEU A 206 25.65 6.41 -6.40
CA LEU A 206 26.33 6.05 -5.13
C LEU A 206 27.79 5.64 -5.31
N LYS A 207 28.23 5.42 -6.54
CA LYS A 207 29.61 5.01 -6.90
C LYS A 207 30.45 6.23 -7.19
#